data_47d01be71e96bef3c2acda14cbcdb341
#
_entry.id   47d01be71e96bef3c2acda14cbcdb341
#
_cell.length_a   1.000
_cell.length_b   1.000
_cell.length_c   1.000
_cell.angle_alpha   90.00
_cell.angle_beta   90.00
_cell.angle_gamma   90.00
#
_symmetry.space_group_name_H-M   'P 1'
#
loop_
_entity.id
_entity.type
_entity.pdbx_description
1 polymer ?
#
loop_
_entity_poly.entity_id
_entity_poly.type
_entity_poly.pdbx_seq_one_letter_code
_entity_poly.pdbx_strand_id
1 'polypeptide(L)'
;MSIMYKSTRSNSDKVTASQAILKGLADDGGLFVPDSIPALEVPLEKLADMTYQETAYEVMKLFLSDFTEEELKHCINGAYDDKFDTKEIAPLVKKDGAYYLELFHGKTIAFKDMALSILPYLMTTAAKKNGVKNEIVILTATSGDTGKAALAGFADVPGTSIIVFLSLIHISEPTRR
;
A
#
# COMPACT_ATOMS: atom_id res chain seq x y z
N MET A 1 -1.22 9.85 21.08
CA MET A 1 -0.95 11.06 20.27
C MET A 1 -1.15 10.69 18.80
N SER A 2 -1.74 11.57 18.00
CA SER A 2 -1.89 11.34 16.57
C SER A 2 -0.55 11.59 15.87
N ILE A 3 -0.10 10.67 15.03
CA ILE A 3 1.10 10.85 14.20
C ILE A 3 0.77 11.80 13.06
N MET A 4 1.64 12.78 12.86
CA MET A 4 1.54 13.74 11.77
C MET A 4 2.68 13.50 10.77
N TYR A 5 2.47 13.95 9.55
CA TYR A 5 3.41 13.76 8.43
C TYR A 5 3.98 15.10 7.99
N LYS A 6 5.28 15.13 7.69
CA LYS A 6 6.01 16.31 7.21
C LYS A 6 6.78 15.99 5.93
N SER A 7 7.10 17.03 5.16
CA SER A 7 7.96 16.88 3.99
C SER A 7 9.39 16.51 4.38
N THR A 8 10.05 15.70 3.56
CA THR A 8 11.50 15.42 3.68
C THR A 8 12.38 16.61 3.31
N ARG A 9 11.84 17.65 2.65
CA ARG A 9 12.60 18.80 2.17
C ARG A 9 12.42 20.04 3.02
N SER A 10 11.33 20.16 3.75
CA SER A 10 11.05 21.33 4.57
C SER A 10 10.37 20.97 5.89
N ASN A 11 10.33 21.93 6.81
CA ASN A 11 9.49 21.87 8.00
C ASN A 11 8.13 22.53 7.77
N SER A 12 7.56 22.35 6.56
CA SER A 12 6.21 22.83 6.20
C SER A 12 5.14 22.27 7.16
N ASP A 13 3.96 22.82 7.05
CA ASP A 13 2.81 22.39 7.86
C ASP A 13 2.63 20.88 7.79
N LYS A 14 2.44 20.30 8.98
CA LYS A 14 2.20 18.86 9.12
C LYS A 14 0.79 18.54 8.64
N VAL A 15 0.66 17.38 8.01
CA VAL A 15 -0.62 16.85 7.52
C VAL A 15 -0.93 15.52 8.21
N THR A 16 -2.20 15.12 8.20
CA THR A 16 -2.60 13.79 8.67
C THR A 16 -2.19 12.69 7.68
N ALA A 17 -2.26 11.43 8.08
CA ALA A 17 -1.94 10.31 7.19
C ALA A 17 -2.87 10.29 5.96
N SER A 18 -4.18 10.50 6.13
CA SER A 18 -5.13 10.53 5.02
C SER A 18 -4.86 11.68 4.03
N GLN A 19 -4.47 12.85 4.54
CA GLN A 19 -4.08 13.98 3.70
C GLN A 19 -2.78 13.70 2.94
N ALA A 20 -1.78 13.08 3.60
CA ALA A 20 -0.53 12.71 2.96
C ALA A 20 -0.74 11.69 1.83
N ILE A 21 -1.60 10.69 2.04
CA ILE A 21 -1.96 9.69 1.04
C ILE A 21 -2.60 10.34 -0.20
N LEU A 22 -3.54 11.25 0.01
CA LEU A 22 -4.22 11.94 -1.11
C LEU A 22 -3.28 12.87 -1.87
N LYS A 23 -2.41 13.57 -1.16
CA LYS A 23 -1.50 14.54 -1.77
C LYS A 23 -0.35 13.86 -2.52
N GLY A 24 0.11 12.71 -2.04
CA GLY A 24 1.22 11.94 -2.58
C GLY A 24 2.56 12.62 -2.37
N LEU A 25 2.83 13.77 -3.00
CA LEU A 25 4.03 14.60 -2.82
C LEU A 25 3.70 15.89 -2.08
N ALA A 26 4.63 16.38 -1.27
CA ALA A 26 4.54 17.69 -0.67
C ALA A 26 4.75 18.80 -1.71
N ASP A 27 4.28 20.03 -1.45
CA ASP A 27 4.35 21.15 -2.39
C ASP A 27 5.78 21.54 -2.79
N ASP A 28 6.75 21.24 -1.92
CA ASP A 28 8.17 21.43 -2.17
C ASP A 28 8.84 20.26 -2.92
N GLY A 29 8.03 19.27 -3.36
CA GLY A 29 8.49 18.06 -4.06
C GLY A 29 9.14 17.03 -3.14
N GLY A 30 9.03 17.18 -1.81
CA GLY A 30 9.47 16.19 -0.83
C GLY A 30 8.46 15.05 -0.67
N LEU A 31 8.90 13.95 -0.08
CA LEU A 31 8.04 12.86 0.36
C LEU A 31 7.47 13.16 1.74
N PHE A 32 6.28 12.65 2.02
CA PHE A 32 5.73 12.68 3.38
C PHE A 32 6.31 11.56 4.23
N VAL A 33 6.86 11.92 5.38
CA VAL A 33 7.36 10.99 6.39
C VAL A 33 6.70 11.29 7.74
N PRO A 34 6.46 10.27 8.57
CA PRO A 34 5.91 10.49 9.91
C PRO A 34 6.89 11.35 10.74
N ASP A 35 6.37 12.18 11.62
CA ASP A 35 7.18 13.02 12.50
C ASP A 35 7.88 12.25 13.63
N SER A 36 7.42 11.03 13.88
CA SER A 36 8.04 10.08 14.80
C SER A 36 7.77 8.64 14.35
N ILE A 37 8.66 7.73 14.71
CA ILE A 37 8.46 6.29 14.47
C ILE A 37 7.88 5.70 15.77
N PRO A 38 6.62 5.23 15.75
CA PRO A 38 6.00 4.65 16.93
C PRO A 38 6.61 3.28 17.24
N ALA A 39 6.64 2.93 18.52
CA ALA A 39 6.99 1.58 18.94
C ALA A 39 5.80 0.64 18.80
N LEU A 40 6.04 -0.58 18.38
CA LEU A 40 5.05 -1.64 18.41
C LEU A 40 4.95 -2.18 19.84
N GLU A 41 3.77 -2.03 20.46
CA GLU A 41 3.56 -2.41 21.87
C GLU A 41 3.15 -3.89 22.02
N VAL A 42 2.74 -4.54 20.92
CA VAL A 42 2.31 -5.93 20.94
C VAL A 42 3.54 -6.84 21.08
N PRO A 43 3.58 -7.75 22.06
CA PRO A 43 4.67 -8.71 22.21
C PRO A 43 4.84 -9.60 20.97
N LEU A 44 6.09 -9.94 20.62
CA LEU A 44 6.40 -10.74 19.44
C LEU A 44 5.72 -12.12 19.47
N GLU A 45 5.62 -12.72 20.65
CA GLU A 45 4.96 -14.01 20.85
C GLU A 45 3.47 -13.93 20.45
N LYS A 46 2.82 -12.80 20.76
CA LYS A 46 1.42 -12.58 20.38
C LYS A 46 1.27 -12.32 18.89
N LEU A 47 2.22 -11.60 18.27
CA LEU A 47 2.22 -11.38 16.82
C LEU A 47 2.38 -12.69 16.05
N ALA A 48 3.16 -13.66 16.59
CA ALA A 48 3.38 -14.95 15.96
C ALA A 48 2.10 -15.79 15.82
N ASP A 49 1.10 -15.55 16.68
CA ASP A 49 -0.20 -16.23 16.66
C ASP A 49 -1.26 -15.50 15.81
N MET A 50 -0.93 -14.31 15.29
CA MET A 50 -1.85 -13.49 14.49
C MET A 50 -1.82 -13.88 13.01
N THR A 51 -2.95 -13.69 12.36
CA THR A 51 -3.04 -13.69 10.89
C THR A 51 -2.27 -12.51 10.30
N TYR A 52 -2.00 -12.57 8.99
CA TYR A 52 -1.41 -11.45 8.27
C TYR A 52 -2.23 -10.16 8.43
N GLN A 53 -3.56 -10.26 8.30
CA GLN A 53 -4.47 -9.13 8.43
C GLN A 53 -4.47 -8.51 9.83
N GLU A 54 -4.42 -9.33 10.88
CA GLU A 54 -4.32 -8.86 12.27
C GLU A 54 -2.99 -8.16 12.53
N THR A 55 -1.89 -8.75 12.05
CA THR A 55 -0.56 -8.12 12.14
C THR A 55 -0.51 -6.80 11.36
N ALA A 56 -1.08 -6.77 10.14
CA ALA A 56 -1.16 -5.56 9.34
C ALA A 56 -1.93 -4.45 10.07
N TYR A 57 -3.04 -4.78 10.74
CA TYR A 57 -3.80 -3.83 11.54
C TYR A 57 -2.95 -3.27 12.70
N GLU A 58 -2.28 -4.13 13.46
CA GLU A 58 -1.45 -3.71 14.60
C GLU A 58 -0.33 -2.75 14.18
N VAL A 59 0.25 -2.95 13.01
CA VAL A 59 1.30 -2.06 12.47
C VAL A 59 0.68 -0.79 11.87
N MET A 60 -0.34 -0.92 11.02
CA MET A 60 -0.90 0.21 10.27
C MET A 60 -1.60 1.23 11.17
N LYS A 61 -2.29 0.80 12.23
CA LYS A 61 -2.96 1.72 13.18
C LYS A 61 -1.97 2.70 13.85
N LEU A 62 -0.71 2.33 13.95
CA LEU A 62 0.33 3.19 14.53
C LEU A 62 0.67 4.36 13.60
N PHE A 63 0.65 4.15 12.30
CA PHE A 63 0.99 5.15 11.29
C PHE A 63 -0.23 5.88 10.73
N LEU A 64 -1.34 5.19 10.55
CA LEU A 64 -2.58 5.74 9.99
C LEU A 64 -3.54 6.15 11.11
N SER A 65 -3.04 6.94 12.05
CA SER A 65 -3.71 7.26 13.31
C SER A 65 -4.99 8.11 13.18
N ASP A 66 -5.27 8.66 12.02
CA ASP A 66 -6.52 9.36 11.69
C ASP A 66 -7.57 8.46 11.00
N PHE A 67 -7.24 7.20 10.73
CA PHE A 67 -8.21 6.19 10.28
C PHE A 67 -8.87 5.52 11.48
N THR A 68 -10.15 5.21 11.39
CA THR A 68 -10.82 4.39 12.41
C THR A 68 -10.45 2.91 12.27
N GLU A 69 -10.73 2.12 13.30
CA GLU A 69 -10.51 0.67 13.27
C GLU A 69 -11.28 0.01 12.11
N GLU A 70 -12.56 0.40 11.93
CA GLU A 70 -13.40 -0.13 10.85
C GLU A 70 -12.85 0.22 9.47
N GLU A 71 -12.37 1.46 9.29
CA GLU A 71 -11.76 1.90 8.03
C GLU A 71 -10.49 1.11 7.72
N LEU A 72 -9.61 0.92 8.71
CA LEU A 72 -8.38 0.13 8.51
C LEU A 72 -8.68 -1.34 8.22
N LYS A 73 -9.57 -1.95 9.00
CA LYS A 73 -9.97 -3.34 8.76
C LYS A 73 -10.64 -3.52 7.39
N HIS A 74 -11.45 -2.57 6.95
CA HIS A 74 -12.01 -2.58 5.60
C HIS A 74 -10.91 -2.55 4.53
N CYS A 75 -9.93 -1.66 4.66
CA CYS A 75 -8.81 -1.56 3.72
C CYS A 75 -7.97 -2.83 3.70
N ILE A 76 -7.62 -3.36 4.87
CA ILE A 76 -6.78 -4.55 5.02
C ILE A 76 -7.48 -5.79 4.45
N ASN A 77 -8.73 -6.02 4.84
CA ASN A 77 -9.48 -7.21 4.39
C ASN A 77 -9.82 -7.15 2.91
N GLY A 78 -10.05 -5.96 2.35
CA GLY A 78 -10.27 -5.79 0.92
C GLY A 78 -8.99 -5.97 0.09
N ALA A 79 -7.82 -5.73 0.68
CA ALA A 79 -6.53 -5.86 0.01
C ALA A 79 -5.97 -7.27 0.06
N TYR A 80 -6.00 -7.89 1.24
CA TYR A 80 -5.33 -9.15 1.53
C TYR A 80 -6.37 -10.26 1.74
N ASP A 81 -6.98 -10.71 0.66
CA ASP A 81 -8.04 -11.71 0.59
C ASP A 81 -7.62 -12.88 -0.33
N ASP A 82 -8.58 -13.53 -0.94
CA ASP A 82 -8.39 -14.65 -1.88
C ASP A 82 -7.74 -14.26 -3.23
N LYS A 83 -7.38 -13.00 -3.43
CA LYS A 83 -6.49 -12.56 -4.52
C LYS A 83 -5.06 -13.09 -4.37
N PHE A 84 -4.70 -13.47 -3.14
CA PHE A 84 -3.45 -14.16 -2.85
C PHE A 84 -3.68 -15.67 -2.80
N ASP A 85 -2.79 -16.45 -3.40
CA ASP A 85 -2.93 -17.90 -3.53
C ASP A 85 -2.60 -18.68 -2.24
N THR A 86 -2.21 -17.96 -1.18
CA THR A 86 -1.99 -18.52 0.17
C THR A 86 -2.63 -17.64 1.25
N LYS A 87 -3.14 -18.28 2.31
CA LYS A 87 -3.73 -17.57 3.45
C LYS A 87 -2.74 -16.76 4.27
N GLU A 88 -1.49 -17.17 4.25
CA GLU A 88 -0.38 -16.48 4.94
C GLU A 88 0.01 -15.18 4.24
N ILE A 89 -0.48 -14.92 3.01
CA ILE A 89 -0.21 -13.75 2.18
C ILE A 89 1.28 -13.59 1.83
N ALA A 90 2.16 -13.62 2.81
CA ALA A 90 3.61 -13.54 2.68
C ALA A 90 4.29 -14.57 3.59
N PRO A 91 4.26 -15.86 3.25
CA PRO A 91 4.82 -16.91 4.08
C PRO A 91 6.34 -16.80 4.20
N LEU A 92 6.85 -17.19 5.37
CA LEU A 92 8.29 -17.31 5.64
C LEU A 92 8.70 -18.77 5.58
N VAL A 93 9.33 -19.18 4.49
CA VAL A 93 9.71 -20.56 4.23
C VAL A 93 11.17 -20.80 4.62
N LYS A 94 11.42 -21.85 5.41
CA LYS A 94 12.79 -22.28 5.74
C LYS A 94 13.23 -23.37 4.77
N LYS A 95 14.34 -23.13 4.07
CA LYS A 95 14.95 -24.09 3.15
C LYS A 95 16.47 -23.99 3.20
N ASP A 96 17.16 -25.13 3.25
CA ASP A 96 18.63 -25.23 3.21
C ASP A 96 19.34 -24.32 4.24
N GLY A 97 18.77 -24.18 5.44
CA GLY A 97 19.33 -23.37 6.52
C GLY A 97 19.09 -21.87 6.42
N ALA A 98 18.42 -21.39 5.36
CA ALA A 98 18.01 -19.99 5.17
C ALA A 98 16.49 -19.82 5.29
N TYR A 99 16.07 -18.58 5.53
CA TYR A 99 14.66 -18.19 5.52
C TYR A 99 14.38 -17.34 4.30
N TYR A 100 13.28 -17.65 3.62
CA TYR A 100 12.82 -16.97 2.41
C TYR A 100 11.43 -16.38 2.69
N LEU A 101 11.32 -15.04 2.64
CA LEU A 101 10.04 -14.36 2.68
C LEU A 101 9.49 -14.31 1.26
N GLU A 102 8.42 -15.06 1.02
CA GLU A 102 7.82 -15.19 -0.31
C GLU A 102 6.83 -14.05 -0.55
N LEU A 103 7.10 -13.17 -1.52
CA LEU A 103 6.29 -11.99 -1.84
C LEU A 103 5.60 -12.10 -3.21
N PHE A 104 5.52 -13.31 -3.77
CA PHE A 104 5.01 -13.55 -5.12
C PHE A 104 3.62 -14.22 -5.18
N HIS A 105 2.94 -14.28 -4.05
CA HIS A 105 1.62 -14.94 -3.94
C HIS A 105 0.44 -14.08 -4.39
N GLY A 106 0.67 -12.82 -4.75
CA GLY A 106 -0.36 -11.92 -5.24
C GLY A 106 -0.72 -12.14 -6.70
N LYS A 107 -1.77 -11.45 -7.15
CA LYS A 107 -2.41 -11.59 -8.48
C LYS A 107 -1.43 -11.45 -9.66
N THR A 108 -0.37 -10.66 -9.53
CA THR A 108 0.60 -10.44 -10.61
C THR A 108 1.93 -11.16 -10.41
N ILE A 109 2.08 -11.89 -9.30
CA ILE A 109 3.29 -12.64 -8.92
C ILE A 109 4.48 -11.69 -8.61
N ALA A 110 4.24 -10.38 -8.59
CA ALA A 110 5.24 -9.38 -8.26
C ALA A 110 5.11 -8.95 -6.79
N PHE A 111 6.25 -8.72 -6.11
CA PHE A 111 6.25 -8.24 -4.71
C PHE A 111 5.47 -6.93 -4.53
N LYS A 112 5.27 -6.17 -5.60
CA LYS A 112 4.51 -4.92 -5.60
C LYS A 112 3.02 -5.10 -5.30
N ASP A 113 2.49 -6.31 -5.47
CA ASP A 113 1.12 -6.64 -5.08
C ASP A 113 0.87 -6.38 -3.59
N MET A 114 1.90 -6.58 -2.75
CA MET A 114 1.81 -6.31 -1.31
C MET A 114 1.39 -4.87 -1.00
N ALA A 115 1.89 -3.90 -1.75
CA ALA A 115 1.57 -2.49 -1.54
C ALA A 115 0.41 -2.01 -2.42
N LEU A 116 0.37 -2.44 -3.68
CA LEU A 116 -0.60 -1.95 -4.65
C LEU A 116 -2.00 -2.56 -4.48
N SER A 117 -2.13 -3.67 -3.75
CA SER A 117 -3.45 -4.20 -3.38
C SER A 117 -4.16 -3.35 -2.33
N ILE A 118 -3.45 -2.73 -1.38
CA ILE A 118 -4.08 -1.93 -0.33
C ILE A 118 -4.21 -0.44 -0.71
N LEU A 119 -3.34 0.06 -1.59
CA LEU A 119 -3.30 1.48 -1.94
C LEU A 119 -4.66 2.04 -2.39
N PRO A 120 -5.43 1.40 -3.28
CA PRO A 120 -6.73 1.92 -3.71
C PRO A 120 -7.74 2.04 -2.55
N TYR A 121 -7.76 1.11 -1.63
CA TYR A 121 -8.64 1.16 -0.46
C TYR A 121 -8.26 2.30 0.49
N LEU A 122 -6.96 2.51 0.74
CA LEU A 122 -6.48 3.63 1.53
C LEU A 122 -6.79 4.97 0.86
N MET A 123 -6.61 5.09 -0.45
CA MET A 123 -6.88 6.31 -1.21
C MET A 123 -8.37 6.65 -1.21
N THR A 124 -9.26 5.70 -1.48
CA THR A 124 -10.70 5.94 -1.49
C THR A 124 -11.24 6.28 -0.10
N THR A 125 -10.73 5.61 0.95
CA THR A 125 -11.06 5.93 2.34
C THR A 125 -10.56 7.33 2.71
N ALA A 126 -9.31 7.66 2.36
CA ALA A 126 -8.75 8.99 2.59
C ALA A 126 -9.54 10.09 1.85
N ALA A 127 -9.95 9.84 0.59
CA ALA A 127 -10.77 10.76 -0.18
C ALA A 127 -12.11 11.03 0.53
N LYS A 128 -12.80 9.99 0.97
CA LYS A 128 -14.05 10.10 1.72
C LYS A 128 -13.88 10.91 3.00
N LYS A 129 -12.81 10.65 3.78
CA LYS A 129 -12.50 11.37 5.02
C LYS A 129 -12.26 12.86 4.79
N ASN A 130 -11.62 13.21 3.69
CA ASN A 130 -11.27 14.61 3.36
C ASN A 130 -12.33 15.30 2.46
N GLY A 131 -13.51 14.70 2.27
CA GLY A 131 -14.61 15.28 1.52
C GLY A 131 -14.36 15.41 0.02
N VAL A 132 -13.39 14.67 -0.53
CA VAL A 132 -13.12 14.61 -1.97
C VAL A 132 -14.21 13.78 -2.64
N LYS A 133 -14.91 14.40 -3.59
CA LYS A 133 -16.03 13.76 -4.31
C LYS A 133 -15.66 13.31 -5.71
N ASN A 134 -14.54 13.79 -6.21
CA ASN A 134 -14.06 13.46 -7.55
C ASN A 134 -13.50 12.04 -7.59
N GLU A 135 -13.64 11.40 -8.74
CA GLU A 135 -12.98 10.13 -9.02
C GLU A 135 -11.46 10.31 -8.99
N ILE A 136 -10.78 9.29 -8.44
CA ILE A 136 -9.31 9.25 -8.39
C ILE A 136 -8.81 8.59 -9.66
N VAL A 137 -8.09 9.33 -10.48
CA VAL A 137 -7.49 8.82 -11.71
C VAL A 137 -6.00 8.58 -11.49
N ILE A 138 -5.58 7.33 -11.62
CA ILE A 138 -4.17 6.93 -11.52
C ILE A 138 -3.55 6.95 -12.92
N LEU A 139 -2.52 7.76 -13.09
CA LEU A 139 -1.73 7.79 -14.32
C LEU A 139 -0.39 7.10 -14.08
N THR A 140 -0.06 6.12 -14.89
CA THR A 140 1.23 5.43 -14.80
C THR A 140 1.85 5.24 -16.17
N ALA A 141 3.16 5.48 -16.28
CA ALA A 141 3.96 5.21 -17.47
C ALA A 141 4.96 4.12 -17.12
N THR A 142 4.65 2.90 -17.51
CA THR A 142 5.44 1.72 -17.17
C THR A 142 5.22 0.59 -18.17
N SER A 143 6.23 -0.20 -18.36
CA SER A 143 6.16 -1.38 -19.21
C SER A 143 6.42 -2.68 -18.45
N GLY A 144 6.50 -2.61 -17.11
CA GLY A 144 6.89 -3.74 -16.26
C GLY A 144 5.92 -4.00 -15.11
N ASP A 145 6.43 -4.67 -14.11
CA ASP A 145 5.67 -5.20 -12.97
C ASP A 145 4.89 -4.15 -12.18
N THR A 146 5.42 -2.93 -12.08
CA THR A 146 4.75 -1.85 -11.35
C THR A 146 3.40 -1.48 -11.99
N GLY A 147 3.37 -1.31 -13.33
CA GLY A 147 2.13 -1.00 -14.03
C GLY A 147 1.13 -2.16 -14.01
N LYS A 148 1.63 -3.39 -14.15
CA LYS A 148 0.81 -4.58 -14.07
C LYS A 148 0.16 -4.72 -12.68
N ALA A 149 0.94 -4.55 -11.61
CA ALA A 149 0.44 -4.61 -10.25
C ALA A 149 -0.52 -3.46 -9.92
N ALA A 150 -0.26 -2.24 -10.43
CA ALA A 150 -1.19 -1.12 -10.29
C ALA A 150 -2.52 -1.39 -11.01
N LEU A 151 -2.48 -1.87 -12.26
CA LEU A 151 -3.70 -2.26 -12.99
C LEU A 151 -4.51 -3.29 -12.21
N ALA A 152 -3.86 -4.32 -11.68
CA ALA A 152 -4.52 -5.36 -10.93
C ALA A 152 -5.08 -4.87 -9.58
N GLY A 153 -4.36 -3.97 -8.90
CA GLY A 153 -4.77 -3.42 -7.60
C GLY A 153 -5.93 -2.44 -7.69
N PHE A 154 -5.96 -1.59 -8.73
CA PHE A 154 -7.03 -0.60 -8.93
C PHE A 154 -8.22 -1.14 -9.74
N ALA A 155 -8.12 -2.34 -10.32
CA ALA A 155 -9.22 -2.96 -11.03
C ALA A 155 -10.42 -3.16 -10.12
N ASP A 156 -11.60 -2.73 -10.59
CA ASP A 156 -12.88 -2.93 -9.91
C ASP A 156 -13.01 -2.28 -8.51
N VAL A 157 -12.11 -1.34 -8.17
CA VAL A 157 -12.24 -0.54 -6.93
C VAL A 157 -13.09 0.71 -7.22
N PRO A 158 -14.31 0.81 -6.65
CA PRO A 158 -15.21 1.92 -6.90
C PRO A 158 -14.58 3.27 -6.54
N GLY A 159 -14.77 4.27 -7.41
CA GLY A 159 -14.23 5.62 -7.23
C GLY A 159 -12.78 5.79 -7.70
N THR A 160 -12.24 4.77 -8.38
CA THR A 160 -10.90 4.86 -9.00
C THR A 160 -10.93 4.46 -10.46
N SER A 161 -10.07 5.08 -11.25
CA SER A 161 -9.75 4.71 -12.63
C SER A 161 -8.24 4.68 -12.82
N ILE A 162 -7.74 3.81 -13.69
CA ILE A 162 -6.31 3.73 -13.98
C ILE A 162 -6.06 3.81 -15.48
N ILE A 163 -5.09 4.64 -15.87
CA ILE A 163 -4.62 4.81 -17.24
C ILE A 163 -3.14 4.50 -17.29
N VAL A 164 -2.76 3.53 -18.13
CA VAL A 164 -1.36 3.13 -18.32
C VAL A 164 -0.88 3.61 -19.68
N PHE A 165 0.18 4.42 -19.67
CA PHE A 165 0.90 4.79 -20.87
C PHE A 165 2.00 3.78 -21.13
N LEU A 166 1.85 3.02 -22.21
CA LEU A 166 2.85 2.04 -22.69
C LEU A 166 3.57 2.58 -23.90
N SER A 167 4.90 2.69 -23.82
CA SER A 167 5.72 3.07 -24.96
C SER A 167 6.24 1.84 -25.68
N LEU A 168 5.86 1.67 -26.94
CA LEU A 168 6.32 0.56 -27.78
C LEU A 168 7.82 0.64 -28.12
N ILE A 169 8.39 1.85 -28.15
CA ILE A 169 9.82 2.04 -28.41
C ILE A 169 10.73 1.59 -27.27
N HIS A 170 10.17 1.41 -26.07
CA HIS A 170 10.89 0.91 -24.89
C HIS A 170 10.69 -0.58 -24.64
N ILE A 171 10.02 -1.28 -25.54
CA ILE A 171 9.92 -2.74 -25.51
C ILE A 171 11.23 -3.27 -26.08
N SER A 172 12.14 -3.69 -25.20
CA SER A 172 13.39 -4.33 -25.62
C SER A 172 13.12 -5.77 -26.02
N GLU A 173 13.37 -6.09 -27.28
CA GLU A 173 13.47 -7.45 -27.79
C GLU A 173 14.82 -8.05 -27.39
N PRO A 174 14.89 -9.33 -27.04
CA PRO A 174 13.88 -10.38 -26.92
C PRO A 174 13.50 -10.69 -25.46
N THR A 175 13.75 -9.80 -24.52
CA THR A 175 13.74 -10.06 -23.08
C THR A 175 12.35 -9.98 -22.40
N ARG A 176 11.32 -9.68 -23.18
CA ARG A 176 9.94 -9.65 -22.68
C ARG A 176 9.14 -10.78 -23.32
N ARG A 177 9.05 -11.85 -22.59
CA ARG A 177 8.14 -12.95 -22.88
C ARG A 177 6.99 -12.95 -21.89
#